data_8beb5395bec3e5fc0820761251afe365
#
_entry.id   8beb5395bec3e5fc0820761251afe365
#
_cell.length_a   1.000
_cell.length_b   1.000
_cell.length_c   1.000
_cell.angle_alpha   90.00
_cell.angle_beta   90.00
_cell.angle_gamma   90.00
#
_symmetry.space_group_name_H-M   'P 1'
#
loop_
_entity.id
_entity.type
_entity.pdbx_description
1 polymer ?
#
loop_
_entity_poly.entity_id
_entity_poly.type
_entity_poly.pdbx_seq_one_letter_code
_entity_poly.pdbx_strand_id
1 'polypeptide(L)'
;MQDQINILHEIKELYNSHSLSVMVGAGFSLNALKDYPLWDEMLFDLAYELYKREIEEKWHLQFHTLISANNTHDRFVKENVYDYIHKIGYLNIVSEYIHRKGYREAIDYYIEEHMPLILDNGNNGLIKKFKGKEEPFDKSNLQTHRQLLMCDNWRNVYTTNYDNLLDITAKAFNMDYNVCDKDYKLSRLGNNKGIIKIHGSLANDSLSAPFEFDNDKSIRYIISKEDYDTYAAKHQAFSYLMRTSLLINSFLLIGFSGNDPNFLGWLEWMKDVLDKDINSYDKKKKAKVYLVTIDKEEIPNDRQLFYRNHRIKVFNIQDSDVVTKLFKDTKPKITLNIKDGKFNILERNDHSNSEIFSRFFAYLRNDAERQENKVEKKDTTNQTTLKD
;
A
#
# COMPACT_ATOMS: atom_id res chain seq x y z
N MET A 1 13.25 -20.41 11.32
CA MET A 1 12.67 -19.54 10.30
C MET A 1 11.49 -20.26 9.67
N GLN A 2 10.35 -19.63 9.53
CA GLN A 2 9.22 -20.22 8.80
C GLN A 2 9.59 -20.20 7.32
N ASP A 3 9.40 -21.30 6.62
CA ASP A 3 9.67 -21.41 5.19
C ASP A 3 8.76 -20.44 4.43
N GLN A 4 9.33 -19.43 3.75
CA GLN A 4 8.63 -18.40 3.00
C GLN A 4 7.81 -19.00 1.84
N ILE A 5 8.27 -20.12 1.29
CA ILE A 5 7.54 -20.89 0.27
C ILE A 5 6.23 -21.45 0.83
N ASN A 6 6.23 -21.95 2.08
CA ASN A 6 4.98 -22.42 2.70
C ASN A 6 4.00 -21.28 2.91
N ILE A 7 4.48 -20.08 3.28
CA ILE A 7 3.63 -18.89 3.40
C ILE A 7 3.06 -18.50 2.02
N LEU A 8 3.88 -18.52 0.98
CA LEU A 8 3.43 -18.27 -0.39
C LEU A 8 2.30 -19.24 -0.81
N HIS A 9 2.45 -20.53 -0.50
CA HIS A 9 1.42 -21.53 -0.79
C HIS A 9 0.14 -21.30 0.03
N GLU A 10 0.24 -20.99 1.32
CA GLU A 10 -0.91 -20.63 2.16
C GLU A 10 -1.69 -19.43 1.58
N ILE A 11 -0.97 -18.37 1.17
CA ILE A 11 -1.58 -17.20 0.53
C ILE A 11 -2.31 -17.62 -0.76
N LYS A 12 -1.69 -18.46 -1.58
CA LYS A 12 -2.29 -18.97 -2.82
C LYS A 12 -3.57 -19.78 -2.55
N GLU A 13 -3.58 -20.66 -1.57
CA GLU A 13 -4.74 -21.45 -1.18
C GLU A 13 -5.90 -20.56 -0.72
N LEU A 14 -5.59 -19.58 0.12
CA LEU A 14 -6.59 -18.60 0.60
C LEU A 14 -7.15 -17.75 -0.55
N TYR A 15 -6.31 -17.37 -1.50
CA TYR A 15 -6.73 -16.67 -2.70
C TYR A 15 -7.65 -17.54 -3.57
N ASN A 16 -7.28 -18.79 -3.84
CA ASN A 16 -8.07 -19.71 -4.66
C ASN A 16 -9.42 -20.05 -4.02
N SER A 17 -9.51 -20.06 -2.70
CA SER A 17 -10.76 -20.30 -1.95
C SER A 17 -11.62 -19.06 -1.73
N HIS A 18 -11.29 -17.90 -2.35
CA HIS A 18 -11.98 -16.61 -2.14
C HIS A 18 -12.04 -16.19 -0.65
N SER A 19 -11.05 -16.61 0.14
CA SER A 19 -10.97 -16.34 1.58
C SER A 19 -9.92 -15.29 1.94
N LEU A 20 -9.36 -14.58 0.92
CA LEU A 20 -8.33 -13.60 1.08
C LEU A 20 -8.81 -12.22 0.61
N SER A 21 -8.71 -11.23 1.48
CA SER A 21 -8.84 -9.82 1.16
C SER A 21 -7.45 -9.18 1.06
N VAL A 22 -7.31 -8.14 0.27
CA VAL A 22 -6.06 -7.37 0.20
C VAL A 22 -6.27 -5.99 0.80
N MET A 23 -5.29 -5.52 1.59
CA MET A 23 -5.19 -4.17 2.12
C MET A 23 -3.95 -3.51 1.54
N VAL A 24 -4.15 -2.40 0.82
CA VAL A 24 -3.09 -1.65 0.15
C VAL A 24 -2.77 -0.40 0.96
N GLY A 25 -1.49 -0.19 1.24
CA GLY A 25 -0.97 1.03 1.89
C GLY A 25 -0.10 1.86 0.95
N ALA A 26 0.36 3.03 1.44
CA ALA A 26 1.10 4.03 0.67
C ALA A 26 2.40 3.51 0.04
N GLY A 27 3.08 2.57 0.70
CA GLY A 27 4.28 1.94 0.13
C GLY A 27 4.04 1.22 -1.21
N PHE A 28 2.80 0.81 -1.52
CA PHE A 28 2.49 0.22 -2.81
C PHE A 28 2.43 1.25 -3.93
N SER A 29 2.11 2.51 -3.62
CA SER A 29 2.05 3.63 -4.57
C SER A 29 3.39 3.93 -5.22
N LEU A 30 4.51 3.60 -4.55
CA LEU A 30 5.87 3.69 -5.09
C LEU A 30 6.09 2.86 -6.37
N ASN A 31 5.26 1.85 -6.63
CA ASN A 31 5.31 1.08 -7.88
C ASN A 31 4.78 1.87 -9.10
N ALA A 32 3.99 2.91 -8.87
CA ALA A 32 3.49 3.79 -9.93
C ALA A 32 4.28 5.10 -10.01
N LEU A 33 4.67 5.63 -8.86
CA LEU A 33 5.37 6.90 -8.69
C LEU A 33 6.49 6.71 -7.67
N LYS A 34 7.75 6.69 -8.13
CA LYS A 34 8.91 6.47 -7.24
C LYS A 34 9.06 7.53 -6.15
N ASP A 35 8.64 8.74 -6.44
CA ASP A 35 8.69 9.91 -5.55
C ASP A 35 7.35 10.13 -4.85
N TYR A 36 6.53 9.06 -4.69
CA TYR A 36 5.28 9.18 -3.97
C TYR A 36 5.56 9.44 -2.49
N PRO A 37 5.00 10.52 -1.89
CA PRO A 37 5.28 10.85 -0.50
C PRO A 37 4.73 9.78 0.43
N LEU A 38 5.57 9.33 1.34
CA LEU A 38 5.19 8.42 2.41
C LEU A 38 4.74 9.20 3.64
N TRP A 39 4.02 8.52 4.53
CA TRP A 39 3.53 9.11 5.76
C TRP A 39 4.64 9.73 6.63
N ASP A 40 5.79 9.07 6.71
CA ASP A 40 6.93 9.53 7.51
C ASP A 40 7.53 10.84 6.98
N GLU A 41 7.55 11.02 5.66
CA GLU A 41 8.03 12.26 5.03
C GLU A 41 7.09 13.43 5.33
N MET A 42 5.77 13.19 5.19
CA MET A 42 4.77 14.19 5.55
C MET A 42 4.88 14.59 7.02
N LEU A 43 4.99 13.63 7.93
CA LEU A 43 5.14 13.91 9.35
C LEU A 43 6.41 14.70 9.65
N PHE A 44 7.49 14.38 8.95
CA PHE A 44 8.75 15.11 9.09
C PHE A 44 8.56 16.59 8.70
N ASP A 45 7.95 16.85 7.56
CA ASP A 45 7.74 18.22 7.07
C ASP A 45 6.82 19.02 7.99
N LEU A 46 5.71 18.42 8.45
CA LEU A 46 4.80 19.08 9.39
C LEU A 46 5.46 19.36 10.73
N ALA A 47 6.21 18.41 11.28
CA ALA A 47 6.94 18.60 12.54
C ALA A 47 8.06 19.63 12.41
N TYR A 48 8.78 19.63 11.28
CA TYR A 48 9.80 20.65 11.03
C TYR A 48 9.18 22.05 10.94
N GLU A 49 8.07 22.22 10.21
CA GLU A 49 7.38 23.50 10.14
C GLU A 49 6.90 23.99 11.52
N LEU A 50 6.41 23.06 12.37
CA LEU A 50 5.94 23.39 13.71
C LEU A 50 7.06 23.82 14.65
N TYR A 51 8.21 23.16 14.59
CA TYR A 51 9.28 23.27 15.60
C TYR A 51 10.57 23.85 15.06
N LYS A 52 10.57 24.35 13.83
CA LYS A 52 11.74 24.93 13.16
C LYS A 52 12.46 25.94 14.04
N ARG A 53 11.70 26.87 14.65
CA ARG A 53 12.27 27.92 15.47
C ARG A 53 13.00 27.35 16.69
N GLU A 54 12.38 26.43 17.41
CA GLU A 54 12.96 25.79 18.61
C GLU A 54 14.20 24.94 18.24
N ILE A 55 14.19 24.31 17.08
CA ILE A 55 15.32 23.49 16.57
C ILE A 55 16.49 24.40 16.21
N GLU A 56 16.25 25.51 15.51
CA GLU A 56 17.28 26.49 15.16
C GLU A 56 17.86 27.20 16.39
N GLU A 57 17.04 27.56 17.37
CA GLU A 57 17.49 28.12 18.63
C GLU A 57 18.40 27.13 19.38
N LYS A 58 18.04 25.85 19.45
CA LYS A 58 18.91 24.79 20.04
C LYS A 58 20.23 24.64 19.28
N TRP A 59 20.18 24.67 17.94
CA TRP A 59 21.39 24.61 17.13
C TRP A 59 22.34 25.74 17.47
N HIS A 60 21.88 26.99 17.50
CA HIS A 60 22.67 28.16 17.83
C HIS A 60 23.24 28.11 19.25
N LEU A 61 22.49 27.60 20.20
CA LEU A 61 22.99 27.44 21.60
C LEU A 61 24.09 26.39 21.70
N GLN A 62 24.01 25.31 20.94
CA GLN A 62 24.93 24.18 21.02
C GLN A 62 26.19 24.37 20.19
N PHE A 63 26.11 25.09 19.08
CA PHE A 63 27.18 25.21 18.07
C PHE A 63 27.66 26.64 17.84
N HIS A 64 27.68 27.46 18.88
CA HIS A 64 28.08 28.88 18.82
C HIS A 64 29.42 29.19 18.10
N THR A 65 30.27 28.19 17.87
CA THR A 65 31.63 28.36 17.32
C THR A 65 31.99 27.49 16.16
N LEU A 66 31.11 26.58 15.73
CA LEU A 66 31.38 25.71 14.59
C LEU A 66 30.79 26.26 13.30
N ILE A 67 31.58 27.07 12.62
CA ILE A 67 31.33 27.46 11.23
C ILE A 67 31.56 26.22 10.35
N SER A 68 30.56 25.86 9.55
CA SER A 68 30.57 25.02 8.38
C SER A 68 30.77 23.50 8.52
N ALA A 69 29.65 22.81 8.57
CA ALA A 69 29.43 21.66 7.72
C ALA A 69 27.92 21.54 7.52
N ASN A 70 27.41 21.81 6.33
CA ASN A 70 25.99 21.69 5.99
C ASN A 70 25.41 20.31 6.42
N ASN A 71 26.20 19.25 6.25
CA ASN A 71 25.83 17.90 6.67
C ASN A 71 25.59 17.75 8.19
N THR A 72 26.26 18.55 9.03
CA THR A 72 26.09 18.47 10.50
C THR A 72 24.80 19.16 10.94
N HIS A 73 24.46 20.29 10.32
CA HIS A 73 23.20 20.98 10.57
C HIS A 73 22.00 20.16 10.11
N ASP A 74 22.02 19.62 8.89
CA ASP A 74 20.95 18.80 8.36
C ASP A 74 20.71 17.54 9.21
N ARG A 75 21.80 16.91 9.65
CA ARG A 75 21.71 15.76 10.56
C ARG A 75 21.09 16.16 11.91
N PHE A 76 21.53 17.26 12.50
CA PHE A 76 20.98 17.77 13.76
C PHE A 76 19.48 18.08 13.63
N VAL A 77 19.07 18.77 12.55
CA VAL A 77 17.67 19.06 12.26
C VAL A 77 16.87 17.77 12.18
N LYS A 78 17.36 16.80 11.40
CA LYS A 78 16.68 15.52 11.21
C LYS A 78 16.50 14.77 12.54
N GLU A 79 17.53 14.66 13.35
CA GLU A 79 17.48 13.99 14.66
C GLU A 79 16.46 14.69 15.59
N ASN A 80 16.49 16.03 15.68
CA ASN A 80 15.57 16.76 16.55
C ASN A 80 14.11 16.71 16.06
N VAL A 81 13.85 16.71 14.76
CA VAL A 81 12.49 16.55 14.21
C VAL A 81 11.92 15.18 14.59
N TYR A 82 12.70 14.11 14.41
CA TYR A 82 12.26 12.78 14.83
C TYR A 82 12.05 12.66 16.33
N ASP A 83 12.88 13.31 17.15
CA ASP A 83 12.68 13.38 18.60
C ASP A 83 11.33 14.03 18.96
N TYR A 84 10.96 15.13 18.27
CA TYR A 84 9.63 15.74 18.46
C TYR A 84 8.51 14.80 18.04
N ILE A 85 8.63 14.13 16.89
CA ILE A 85 7.63 13.18 16.40
C ILE A 85 7.44 12.03 17.41
N HIS A 86 8.53 11.47 17.93
CA HIS A 86 8.47 10.39 18.94
C HIS A 86 7.88 10.85 20.26
N LYS A 87 8.23 12.06 20.72
CA LYS A 87 7.76 12.61 21.98
C LYS A 87 6.28 12.98 21.96
N ILE A 88 5.81 13.54 20.85
CA ILE A 88 4.44 14.07 20.72
C ILE A 88 3.50 12.97 20.21
N GLY A 89 3.99 12.10 19.33
CA GLY A 89 3.26 11.05 18.66
C GLY A 89 2.71 11.49 17.30
N TYR A 90 2.67 10.56 16.37
CA TYR A 90 2.37 10.78 14.96
C TYR A 90 1.08 11.58 14.71
N LEU A 91 -0.04 11.13 15.28
CA LEU A 91 -1.34 11.76 15.06
C LEU A 91 -1.43 13.13 15.71
N ASN A 92 -0.76 13.32 16.85
CA ASN A 92 -0.75 14.59 17.55
C ASN A 92 0.01 15.68 16.76
N ILE A 93 1.05 15.34 15.99
CA ILE A 93 1.73 16.29 15.09
C ILE A 93 0.74 16.92 14.09
N VAL A 94 -0.09 16.09 13.46
CA VAL A 94 -1.10 16.59 12.50
C VAL A 94 -2.13 17.48 13.21
N SER A 95 -2.65 17.03 14.37
CA SER A 95 -3.60 17.82 15.15
C SER A 95 -3.01 19.15 15.60
N GLU A 96 -1.76 19.15 16.07
CA GLU A 96 -1.08 20.38 16.49
C GLU A 96 -0.83 21.31 15.30
N TYR A 97 -0.50 20.78 14.12
CA TYR A 97 -0.36 21.58 12.91
C TYR A 97 -1.68 22.30 12.58
N ILE A 98 -2.79 21.56 12.58
CA ILE A 98 -4.13 22.12 12.36
C ILE A 98 -4.45 23.21 13.40
N HIS A 99 -4.21 22.93 14.69
CA HIS A 99 -4.49 23.88 15.77
C HIS A 99 -3.64 25.15 15.69
N ARG A 100 -2.33 25.04 15.38
CA ARG A 100 -1.46 26.20 15.23
C ARG A 100 -1.80 27.05 14.01
N LYS A 101 -2.27 26.45 12.94
CA LYS A 101 -2.77 27.17 11.76
C LYS A 101 -4.18 27.73 11.99
N GLY A 102 -4.92 27.21 12.96
CA GLY A 102 -6.24 27.66 13.36
C GLY A 102 -7.41 27.17 12.47
N TYR A 103 -7.14 26.30 11.48
CA TYR A 103 -8.14 25.79 10.55
C TYR A 103 -7.73 24.46 9.92
N ARG A 104 -8.70 23.62 9.61
CA ARG A 104 -8.49 22.29 9.03
C ARG A 104 -7.92 22.35 7.62
N GLU A 105 -8.33 23.33 6.83
CA GLU A 105 -7.93 23.53 5.45
C GLU A 105 -6.41 23.69 5.28
N ALA A 106 -5.69 24.03 6.36
CA ALA A 106 -4.23 24.10 6.32
C ALA A 106 -3.60 22.77 5.95
N ILE A 107 -4.13 21.64 6.49
CA ILE A 107 -3.64 20.31 6.14
C ILE A 107 -4.13 19.91 4.75
N ASP A 108 -5.31 20.35 4.34
CA ASP A 108 -5.83 20.09 3.00
C ASP A 108 -4.94 20.72 1.93
N TYR A 109 -4.52 21.99 2.11
CA TYR A 109 -3.56 22.66 1.22
C TYR A 109 -2.21 21.95 1.19
N TYR A 110 -1.70 21.56 2.35
CA TYR A 110 -0.44 20.82 2.40
C TYR A 110 -0.53 19.52 1.58
N ILE A 111 -1.59 18.74 1.77
CA ILE A 111 -1.80 17.47 1.07
C ILE A 111 -1.95 17.69 -0.44
N GLU A 112 -2.72 18.69 -0.88
CA GLU A 112 -2.88 19.03 -2.31
C GLU A 112 -1.55 19.37 -2.98
N GLU A 113 -0.66 20.07 -2.26
CA GLU A 113 0.66 20.42 -2.79
C GLU A 113 1.63 19.24 -2.82
N HIS A 114 1.52 18.30 -1.89
CA HIS A 114 2.53 17.25 -1.70
C HIS A 114 2.09 15.88 -2.21
N MET A 115 0.81 15.67 -2.51
CA MET A 115 0.33 14.39 -3.03
C MET A 115 -0.02 14.49 -4.52
N PRO A 116 0.66 13.73 -5.38
CA PRO A 116 0.33 13.71 -6.80
C PRO A 116 -1.02 13.04 -7.05
N LEU A 117 -1.83 13.63 -7.93
CA LEU A 117 -3.07 13.06 -8.45
C LEU A 117 -2.90 12.72 -9.93
N ILE A 118 -3.40 11.56 -10.33
CA ILE A 118 -3.42 11.15 -11.73
C ILE A 118 -4.83 11.38 -12.26
N LEU A 119 -4.93 12.20 -13.29
CA LEU A 119 -6.19 12.62 -13.89
C LEU A 119 -6.31 12.08 -15.31
N ASP A 120 -7.54 11.81 -15.73
CA ASP A 120 -7.87 11.47 -17.10
C ASP A 120 -8.22 12.76 -17.86
N ASN A 121 -7.48 13.06 -18.92
CA ASN A 121 -7.69 14.28 -19.71
C ASN A 121 -8.74 14.14 -20.83
N GLY A 122 -9.49 13.04 -20.84
CA GLY A 122 -10.56 12.79 -21.83
C GLY A 122 -10.09 12.36 -23.23
N ASN A 123 -8.80 12.43 -23.55
CA ASN A 123 -8.23 12.07 -24.85
C ASN A 123 -7.44 10.74 -24.80
N ASN A 124 -7.86 9.80 -23.95
CA ASN A 124 -7.17 8.54 -23.65
C ASN A 124 -5.77 8.70 -23.03
N GLY A 125 -5.41 9.91 -22.62
CA GLY A 125 -4.18 10.23 -21.93
C GLY A 125 -4.39 10.40 -20.43
N LEU A 126 -3.34 10.17 -19.67
CA LEU A 126 -3.29 10.49 -18.25
C LEU A 126 -2.36 11.66 -18.00
N ILE A 127 -2.69 12.52 -17.04
CA ILE A 127 -1.85 13.61 -16.56
C ILE A 127 -1.60 13.45 -15.07
N LYS A 128 -0.38 13.75 -14.64
CA LYS A 128 -0.03 13.90 -13.24
C LYS A 128 -0.13 15.37 -12.85
N LYS A 129 -0.97 15.69 -11.87
CA LYS A 129 -1.04 17.01 -11.25
C LYS A 129 -0.28 16.96 -9.93
N PHE A 130 0.74 17.79 -9.80
CA PHE A 130 1.58 17.87 -8.61
C PHE A 130 2.19 19.26 -8.45
N LYS A 131 2.07 19.85 -7.26
CA LYS A 131 2.58 21.21 -6.96
C LYS A 131 2.12 22.26 -7.98
N GLY A 132 0.84 22.21 -8.34
CA GLY A 132 0.25 23.13 -9.32
C GLY A 132 0.70 22.92 -10.77
N LYS A 133 1.53 21.92 -11.06
CA LYS A 133 1.98 21.57 -12.41
C LYS A 133 1.23 20.35 -12.94
N GLU A 134 0.99 20.35 -14.24
CA GLU A 134 0.42 19.21 -14.95
C GLU A 134 1.42 18.70 -15.97
N GLU A 135 1.65 17.40 -15.97
CA GLU A 135 2.57 16.74 -16.89
C GLU A 135 1.98 15.40 -17.38
N PRO A 136 2.30 14.96 -18.61
CA PRO A 136 1.87 13.67 -19.11
C PRO A 136 2.28 12.54 -18.17
N PHE A 137 1.37 11.60 -17.92
CA PHE A 137 1.63 10.43 -17.09
C PHE A 137 1.53 9.16 -17.94
N ASP A 138 2.60 8.37 -17.94
CA ASP A 138 2.62 7.12 -18.68
C ASP A 138 1.78 6.05 -17.97
N LYS A 139 0.74 5.58 -18.66
CA LYS A 139 -0.16 4.51 -18.21
C LYS A 139 0.59 3.21 -17.85
N SER A 140 1.77 2.97 -18.43
CA SER A 140 2.61 1.80 -18.11
C SER A 140 3.04 1.79 -16.64
N ASN A 141 3.15 2.94 -15.98
CA ASN A 141 3.46 3.04 -14.56
C ASN A 141 2.38 2.41 -13.66
N LEU A 142 1.15 2.26 -14.15
CA LEU A 142 0.04 1.63 -13.43
C LEU A 142 0.01 0.10 -13.56
N GLN A 143 0.99 -0.53 -14.24
CA GLN A 143 0.94 -1.96 -14.50
C GLN A 143 0.89 -2.82 -13.23
N THR A 144 1.64 -2.49 -12.20
CA THR A 144 1.62 -3.25 -10.94
C THR A 144 0.26 -3.15 -10.24
N HIS A 145 -0.37 -1.96 -10.25
CA HIS A 145 -1.72 -1.75 -9.75
C HIS A 145 -2.76 -2.50 -10.59
N ARG A 146 -2.59 -2.50 -11.91
CA ARG A 146 -3.42 -3.30 -12.82
C ARG A 146 -3.33 -4.79 -12.50
N GLN A 147 -2.12 -5.32 -12.30
CA GLN A 147 -1.92 -6.73 -11.97
C GLN A 147 -2.62 -7.13 -10.66
N LEU A 148 -2.61 -6.25 -9.65
CA LEU A 148 -3.34 -6.45 -8.41
C LEU A 148 -4.86 -6.50 -8.67
N LEU A 149 -5.40 -5.54 -9.42
CA LEU A 149 -6.85 -5.47 -9.72
C LEU A 149 -7.32 -6.57 -10.66
N MET A 150 -6.44 -7.14 -11.49
CA MET A 150 -6.75 -8.33 -12.31
C MET A 150 -6.92 -9.61 -11.48
N CYS A 151 -6.55 -9.61 -10.22
CA CYS A 151 -6.76 -10.73 -9.32
C CYS A 151 -8.25 -10.83 -8.93
N ASP A 152 -8.99 -11.70 -9.61
CA ASP A 152 -10.44 -11.81 -9.49
C ASP A 152 -10.92 -12.47 -8.20
N ASN A 153 -10.06 -13.20 -7.51
CA ASN A 153 -10.42 -13.96 -6.32
C ASN A 153 -10.23 -13.21 -5.00
N TRP A 154 -9.82 -11.92 -5.04
CA TRP A 154 -9.90 -11.12 -3.83
C TRP A 154 -11.33 -11.07 -3.31
N ARG A 155 -11.50 -11.31 -2.03
CA ARG A 155 -12.82 -11.13 -1.39
C ARG A 155 -13.19 -9.64 -1.39
N ASN A 156 -12.26 -8.77 -1.03
CA ASN A 156 -12.35 -7.32 -1.12
C ASN A 156 -10.97 -6.70 -1.34
N VAL A 157 -10.93 -5.52 -1.93
CA VAL A 157 -9.74 -4.67 -2.05
C VAL A 157 -9.93 -3.46 -1.14
N TYR A 158 -9.17 -3.38 -0.08
CA TYR A 158 -9.17 -2.26 0.86
C TYR A 158 -7.94 -1.38 0.67
N THR A 159 -8.06 -0.11 1.00
CA THR A 159 -6.90 0.79 1.07
C THR A 159 -7.09 1.86 2.15
N THR A 160 -5.98 2.22 2.79
CA THR A 160 -5.88 3.41 3.65
C THR A 160 -5.37 4.62 2.89
N ASN A 161 -4.99 4.46 1.61
CA ASN A 161 -4.42 5.52 0.81
C ASN A 161 -5.46 6.56 0.43
N TYR A 162 -5.06 7.81 0.47
CA TYR A 162 -5.85 8.94 -0.03
C TYR A 162 -5.74 9.12 -1.54
N ASP A 163 -4.63 8.61 -2.14
CA ASP A 163 -4.37 8.71 -3.58
C ASP A 163 -5.45 8.02 -4.43
N ASN A 164 -5.45 8.30 -5.71
CA ASN A 164 -6.38 7.72 -6.66
C ASN A 164 -5.77 6.66 -7.59
N LEU A 165 -4.61 6.09 -7.24
CA LEU A 165 -3.89 5.17 -8.13
C LEU A 165 -4.68 3.90 -8.44
N LEU A 166 -5.37 3.31 -7.45
CA LEU A 166 -6.25 2.16 -7.69
C LEU A 166 -7.47 2.57 -8.53
N ASP A 167 -8.07 3.70 -8.21
CA ASP A 167 -9.28 4.21 -8.86
C ASP A 167 -9.02 4.50 -10.34
N ILE A 168 -7.95 5.27 -10.62
CA ILE A 168 -7.56 5.62 -11.98
C ILE A 168 -7.06 4.41 -12.77
N THR A 169 -6.46 3.42 -12.10
CA THR A 169 -6.09 2.15 -12.74
C THR A 169 -7.32 1.42 -13.21
N ALA A 170 -8.33 1.26 -12.36
CA ALA A 170 -9.58 0.61 -12.75
C ALA A 170 -10.21 1.32 -13.96
N LYS A 171 -10.30 2.65 -13.93
CA LYS A 171 -10.84 3.46 -15.01
C LYS A 171 -10.00 3.34 -16.30
N ALA A 172 -8.69 3.55 -16.21
CA ALA A 172 -7.79 3.56 -17.36
C ALA A 172 -7.71 2.22 -18.09
N PHE A 173 -7.96 1.10 -17.41
CA PHE A 173 -7.96 -0.24 -17.99
C PHE A 173 -9.36 -0.83 -18.17
N ASN A 174 -10.43 -0.01 -18.05
CA ASN A 174 -11.83 -0.43 -18.21
C ASN A 174 -12.19 -1.65 -17.34
N MET A 175 -11.77 -1.61 -16.07
CA MET A 175 -12.07 -2.65 -15.08
C MET A 175 -13.32 -2.27 -14.30
N ASP A 176 -14.23 -3.22 -14.10
CA ASP A 176 -15.48 -3.00 -13.39
C ASP A 176 -15.25 -3.04 -11.85
N TYR A 177 -14.95 -1.88 -11.30
CA TYR A 177 -14.77 -1.66 -9.86
C TYR A 177 -15.59 -0.47 -9.38
N ASN A 178 -16.29 -0.64 -8.27
CA ASN A 178 -16.92 0.46 -7.56
C ASN A 178 -15.98 1.03 -6.49
N VAL A 179 -15.76 2.34 -6.50
CA VAL A 179 -14.95 3.02 -5.48
C VAL A 179 -15.84 3.46 -4.33
N CYS A 180 -15.52 3.01 -3.12
CA CYS A 180 -16.24 3.31 -1.89
C CYS A 180 -15.31 4.05 -0.93
N ASP A 181 -15.33 5.37 -0.96
CA ASP A 181 -14.58 6.28 -0.10
C ASP A 181 -15.45 6.91 1.02
N LYS A 182 -16.74 6.58 1.03
CA LYS A 182 -17.73 7.00 2.05
C LYS A 182 -18.63 5.82 2.41
N ASP A 183 -19.10 5.77 3.66
CA ASP A 183 -19.90 4.68 4.21
C ASP A 183 -21.12 4.35 3.34
N TYR A 184 -21.87 5.36 2.89
CA TYR A 184 -23.08 5.14 2.08
C TYR A 184 -22.81 4.53 0.70
N LYS A 185 -21.58 4.68 0.17
CA LYS A 185 -21.20 4.08 -1.13
C LYS A 185 -21.06 2.57 -1.05
N LEU A 186 -20.93 1.99 0.15
CA LEU A 186 -20.94 0.53 0.32
C LEU A 186 -22.24 -0.11 -0.22
N SER A 187 -23.37 0.63 -0.21
CA SER A 187 -24.62 0.17 -0.81
C SER A 187 -24.52 -0.07 -2.34
N ARG A 188 -23.54 0.54 -3.00
CA ARG A 188 -23.32 0.41 -4.45
C ARG A 188 -22.51 -0.82 -4.83
N LEU A 189 -21.90 -1.51 -3.85
CA LEU A 189 -21.09 -2.69 -4.14
C LEU A 189 -21.92 -3.82 -4.77
N GLY A 190 -23.10 -4.11 -4.20
CA GLY A 190 -23.93 -5.20 -4.71
C GLY A 190 -23.11 -6.49 -4.90
N ASN A 191 -23.11 -7.02 -6.12
CA ASN A 191 -22.28 -8.15 -6.55
C ASN A 191 -20.97 -7.71 -7.25
N ASN A 192 -20.74 -6.39 -7.39
CA ASN A 192 -19.58 -5.86 -8.07
C ASN A 192 -18.37 -5.81 -7.13
N LYS A 193 -17.19 -5.79 -7.73
CA LYS A 193 -15.93 -5.62 -7.00
C LYS A 193 -15.82 -4.19 -6.45
N GLY A 194 -15.29 -4.06 -5.26
CA GLY A 194 -15.08 -2.77 -4.60
C GLY A 194 -13.62 -2.46 -4.35
N ILE A 195 -13.25 -1.19 -4.56
CA ILE A 195 -12.07 -0.56 -3.97
C ILE A 195 -12.59 0.24 -2.77
N ILE A 196 -12.32 -0.25 -1.56
CA ILE A 196 -12.88 0.29 -0.32
C ILE A 196 -11.81 1.14 0.36
N LYS A 197 -11.99 2.46 0.28
CA LYS A 197 -11.05 3.47 0.82
C LYS A 197 -11.49 3.84 2.23
N ILE A 198 -11.04 3.06 3.20
CA ILE A 198 -11.51 3.18 4.59
C ILE A 198 -11.10 4.47 5.27
N HIS A 199 -10.08 5.17 4.79
CA HIS A 199 -9.66 6.48 5.28
C HIS A 199 -10.08 7.64 4.37
N GLY A 200 -11.01 7.39 3.44
CA GLY A 200 -11.46 8.41 2.50
C GLY A 200 -10.54 8.61 1.30
N SER A 201 -10.71 9.72 0.58
CA SER A 201 -10.03 9.99 -0.68
C SER A 201 -9.79 11.47 -0.89
N LEU A 202 -8.71 11.79 -1.62
CA LEU A 202 -8.45 13.13 -2.14
C LEU A 202 -9.22 13.42 -3.43
N ALA A 203 -9.52 12.39 -4.22
CA ALA A 203 -10.27 12.52 -5.45
C ALA A 203 -11.78 12.46 -5.17
N ASN A 204 -12.55 13.38 -5.77
CA ASN A 204 -14.00 13.26 -5.84
C ASN A 204 -14.40 12.28 -6.94
N ASP A 205 -15.65 11.76 -6.91
CA ASP A 205 -16.24 10.84 -7.90
C ASP A 205 -16.16 11.33 -9.34
N SER A 206 -16.19 12.64 -9.56
CA SER A 206 -15.87 13.26 -10.83
C SER A 206 -14.38 13.56 -10.85
N LEU A 207 -13.60 12.67 -11.45
CA LEU A 207 -12.18 12.92 -11.79
C LEU A 207 -11.96 14.17 -12.64
N SER A 208 -13.01 14.92 -12.94
CA SER A 208 -13.05 16.16 -13.72
C SER A 208 -13.45 17.40 -12.92
N ALA A 209 -13.89 17.26 -11.67
CA ALA A 209 -14.20 18.44 -10.86
C ALA A 209 -13.00 18.78 -9.98
N PRO A 210 -12.44 19.98 -10.11
CA PRO A 210 -11.58 20.53 -9.08
C PRO A 210 -12.40 20.52 -7.78
N PHE A 211 -11.74 20.32 -6.64
CA PHE A 211 -12.30 20.35 -5.30
C PHE A 211 -13.49 21.33 -5.18
N GLU A 212 -14.69 20.90 -5.53
CA GLU A 212 -15.87 21.57 -5.06
C GLU A 212 -15.96 21.17 -3.59
N PHE A 213 -15.80 22.15 -2.73
CA PHE A 213 -16.13 22.05 -1.32
C PHE A 213 -17.59 21.56 -1.27
N ASP A 214 -17.76 20.27 -1.13
CA ASP A 214 -19.07 19.71 -0.82
C ASP A 214 -19.49 20.40 0.46
N ASN A 215 -20.64 21.09 0.45
CA ASN A 215 -21.19 21.76 1.62
C ASN A 215 -21.45 20.79 2.78
N ASP A 216 -21.34 19.50 2.51
CA ASP A 216 -21.23 18.48 3.52
C ASP A 216 -19.83 18.57 4.14
N LYS A 217 -19.75 19.20 5.33
CA LYS A 217 -18.55 19.26 6.18
C LYS A 217 -18.07 17.88 6.66
N SER A 218 -18.48 16.79 5.99
CA SER A 218 -18.01 15.46 6.26
C SER A 218 -16.50 15.39 5.95
N ILE A 219 -15.77 14.81 6.89
CA ILE A 219 -14.34 14.60 6.81
C ILE A 219 -14.04 13.83 5.51
N ARG A 220 -13.25 14.41 4.60
CA ARG A 220 -12.90 13.77 3.33
C ARG A 220 -11.99 12.57 3.54
N TYR A 221 -11.10 12.65 4.53
CA TYR A 221 -10.13 11.61 4.85
C TYR A 221 -9.71 11.71 6.32
N ILE A 222 -9.21 10.60 6.83
CA ILE A 222 -8.82 10.39 8.23
C ILE A 222 -7.33 10.67 8.36
N ILE A 223 -6.93 11.71 9.09
CA ILE A 223 -5.53 12.12 9.18
C ILE A 223 -5.10 12.60 10.57
N SER A 224 -5.97 13.31 11.31
CA SER A 224 -5.67 13.85 12.63
C SER A 224 -6.08 12.87 13.73
N LYS A 225 -5.57 13.12 14.94
CA LYS A 225 -5.96 12.34 16.12
C LYS A 225 -7.47 12.36 16.34
N GLU A 226 -8.09 13.52 16.17
CA GLU A 226 -9.54 13.71 16.33
C GLU A 226 -10.35 12.89 15.31
N ASP A 227 -9.81 12.74 14.08
CA ASP A 227 -10.43 11.89 13.05
C ASP A 227 -10.39 10.43 13.48
N TYR A 228 -9.25 9.95 13.98
CA TYR A 228 -9.09 8.58 14.47
C TYR A 228 -9.94 8.31 15.70
N ASP A 229 -9.96 9.22 16.68
CA ASP A 229 -10.74 9.07 17.91
C ASP A 229 -12.25 9.01 17.66
N THR A 230 -12.72 9.72 16.63
CA THR A 230 -14.14 9.76 16.24
C THR A 230 -14.51 8.77 15.13
N TYR A 231 -13.55 8.03 14.59
CA TYR A 231 -13.75 7.16 13.43
C TYR A 231 -14.90 6.17 13.60
N ALA A 232 -14.89 5.41 14.70
CA ALA A 232 -15.90 4.38 14.94
C ALA A 232 -17.33 4.94 15.04
N ALA A 233 -17.48 6.21 15.43
CA ALA A 233 -18.78 6.87 15.49
C ALA A 233 -19.23 7.44 14.15
N LYS A 234 -18.31 7.99 13.36
CA LYS A 234 -18.57 8.66 12.08
C LYS A 234 -18.57 7.71 10.89
N HIS A 235 -17.79 6.62 10.96
CA HIS A 235 -17.59 5.62 9.88
C HIS A 235 -18.00 4.22 10.36
N GLN A 236 -19.25 4.11 10.85
CA GLN A 236 -19.76 2.86 11.43
C GLN A 236 -19.80 1.72 10.42
N ALA A 237 -20.25 1.99 9.20
CA ALA A 237 -20.38 0.95 8.18
C ALA A 237 -19.01 0.38 7.78
N PHE A 238 -17.99 1.22 7.61
CA PHE A 238 -16.60 0.75 7.40
C PHE A 238 -16.08 -0.03 8.60
N SER A 239 -16.33 0.43 9.83
CA SER A 239 -15.90 -0.26 11.05
C SER A 239 -16.53 -1.65 11.16
N TYR A 240 -17.82 -1.79 10.90
CA TYR A 240 -18.50 -3.09 10.92
C TYR A 240 -18.03 -4.01 9.79
N LEU A 241 -17.85 -3.47 8.60
CA LEU A 241 -17.32 -4.21 7.45
C LEU A 241 -15.94 -4.77 7.75
N MET A 242 -15.02 -3.95 8.28
CA MET A 242 -13.66 -4.37 8.61
C MET A 242 -13.64 -5.44 9.70
N ARG A 243 -14.38 -5.26 10.78
CA ARG A 243 -14.49 -6.25 11.85
C ARG A 243 -15.02 -7.59 11.34
N THR A 244 -16.13 -7.55 10.58
CA THR A 244 -16.70 -8.76 9.99
C THR A 244 -15.70 -9.42 9.03
N SER A 245 -15.05 -8.65 8.16
CA SER A 245 -14.09 -9.17 7.20
C SER A 245 -12.89 -9.84 7.89
N LEU A 246 -12.37 -9.26 8.98
CA LEU A 246 -11.27 -9.85 9.75
C LEU A 246 -11.66 -11.16 10.45
N LEU A 247 -12.93 -11.33 10.83
CA LEU A 247 -13.41 -12.59 11.40
C LEU A 247 -13.52 -13.71 10.36
N ILE A 248 -14.07 -13.40 9.19
CA ILE A 248 -14.44 -14.41 8.19
C ILE A 248 -13.35 -14.66 7.14
N ASN A 249 -12.49 -13.65 6.86
CA ASN A 249 -11.44 -13.73 5.85
C ASN A 249 -10.04 -13.65 6.47
N SER A 250 -9.03 -13.99 5.67
CA SER A 250 -7.65 -13.61 5.89
C SER A 250 -7.31 -12.34 5.11
N PHE A 251 -6.28 -11.62 5.55
CA PHE A 251 -5.84 -10.37 4.93
C PHE A 251 -4.40 -10.46 4.45
N LEU A 252 -4.14 -9.93 3.25
CA LEU A 252 -2.81 -9.68 2.72
C LEU A 252 -2.55 -8.18 2.76
N LEU A 253 -1.59 -7.74 3.56
CA LEU A 253 -1.19 -6.33 3.68
C LEU A 253 -0.02 -6.06 2.74
N ILE A 254 -0.16 -5.12 1.81
CA ILE A 254 0.86 -4.79 0.81
C ILE A 254 1.16 -3.30 0.86
N GLY A 255 2.44 -2.92 1.03
CA GLY A 255 2.83 -1.52 1.16
C GLY A 255 2.22 -0.82 2.37
N PHE A 256 1.85 -1.59 3.38
CA PHE A 256 1.18 -1.16 4.60
C PHE A 256 2.11 -1.34 5.79
N SER A 257 2.30 -0.30 6.61
CA SER A 257 3.24 -0.36 7.74
C SER A 257 2.76 -1.23 8.90
N GLY A 258 1.47 -1.53 8.95
CA GLY A 258 0.84 -2.24 10.07
C GLY A 258 0.65 -1.40 11.34
N ASN A 259 0.94 -0.10 11.31
CA ASN A 259 0.88 0.80 12.47
C ASN A 259 -0.41 1.66 12.52
N ASP A 260 -1.36 1.42 11.61
CA ASP A 260 -2.61 2.17 11.60
C ASP A 260 -3.45 1.90 12.85
N PRO A 261 -3.80 2.91 13.66
CA PRO A 261 -4.49 2.71 14.94
C PRO A 261 -5.86 2.05 14.82
N ASN A 262 -6.62 2.38 13.76
CA ASN A 262 -7.92 1.75 13.53
C ASN A 262 -7.75 0.27 13.20
N PHE A 263 -6.79 -0.04 12.31
CA PHE A 263 -6.51 -1.42 11.93
C PHE A 263 -6.02 -2.25 13.13
N LEU A 264 -5.13 -1.71 13.95
CA LEU A 264 -4.66 -2.35 15.19
C LEU A 264 -5.81 -2.60 16.17
N GLY A 265 -6.71 -1.63 16.35
CA GLY A 265 -7.88 -1.78 17.19
C GLY A 265 -8.84 -2.89 16.69
N TRP A 266 -9.00 -3.03 15.37
CA TRP A 266 -9.80 -4.11 14.80
C TRP A 266 -9.12 -5.48 14.93
N LEU A 267 -7.79 -5.54 14.82
CA LEU A 267 -7.01 -6.77 15.05
C LEU A 267 -7.14 -7.26 16.49
N GLU A 268 -7.00 -6.34 17.47
CA GLU A 268 -7.15 -6.68 18.89
C GLU A 268 -8.57 -7.18 19.20
N TRP A 269 -9.58 -6.47 18.69
CA TRP A 269 -10.96 -6.92 18.81
C TRP A 269 -11.20 -8.30 18.19
N MET A 270 -10.66 -8.56 16.98
CA MET A 270 -10.76 -9.88 16.32
C MET A 270 -10.10 -10.97 17.17
N LYS A 271 -8.92 -10.70 17.71
CA LYS A 271 -8.21 -11.62 18.60
C LYS A 271 -9.05 -11.96 19.82
N ASP A 272 -9.62 -10.95 20.49
CA ASP A 272 -10.48 -11.15 21.66
C ASP A 272 -11.72 -12.01 21.36
N VAL A 273 -12.32 -11.83 20.20
CA VAL A 273 -13.46 -12.65 19.76
C VAL A 273 -13.04 -14.09 19.51
N LEU A 274 -11.94 -14.30 18.80
CA LEU A 274 -11.46 -15.64 18.44
C LEU A 274 -10.88 -16.41 19.64
N ASP A 275 -10.36 -15.73 20.65
CA ASP A 275 -9.78 -16.36 21.85
C ASP A 275 -10.85 -16.82 22.83
N LYS A 276 -12.09 -16.32 22.72
CA LYS A 276 -13.25 -16.79 23.51
C LYS A 276 -13.75 -18.17 23.07
N ASP A 277 -13.40 -18.63 21.89
CA ASP A 277 -13.76 -19.96 21.41
C ASP A 277 -12.89 -21.03 22.09
N ILE A 278 -13.33 -21.48 23.28
CA ILE A 278 -12.62 -22.43 24.16
C ILE A 278 -12.55 -23.82 23.55
N ASN A 279 -13.47 -24.18 22.64
CA ASN A 279 -13.59 -25.50 22.06
C ASN A 279 -12.77 -25.72 20.80
N SER A 280 -12.09 -24.72 20.29
CA SER A 280 -11.25 -24.89 19.12
C SER A 280 -9.99 -25.66 19.48
N TYR A 281 -10.05 -26.99 19.34
CA TYR A 281 -8.89 -27.91 19.37
C TYR A 281 -7.79 -27.50 18.37
N ASP A 282 -8.12 -26.63 17.46
CA ASP A 282 -7.24 -26.02 16.46
C ASP A 282 -6.55 -24.73 16.97
N LYS A 283 -5.97 -24.79 18.16
CA LYS A 283 -5.15 -23.68 18.70
C LYS A 283 -3.87 -23.40 17.90
N LYS A 284 -3.47 -24.26 16.96
CA LYS A 284 -2.52 -23.93 15.88
C LYS A 284 -3.22 -23.15 14.77
N LYS A 285 -3.87 -22.06 15.15
CA LYS A 285 -4.73 -21.32 14.26
C LYS A 285 -3.93 -20.72 13.11
N LYS A 286 -4.44 -20.95 11.91
CA LYS A 286 -4.01 -20.29 10.67
C LYS A 286 -3.86 -18.79 10.90
N ALA A 287 -2.81 -18.19 10.36
CA ALA A 287 -2.67 -16.75 10.39
C ALA A 287 -3.90 -16.12 9.75
N LYS A 288 -4.31 -14.98 10.31
CA LYS A 288 -5.40 -14.18 9.76
C LYS A 288 -4.86 -13.05 8.90
N VAL A 289 -3.62 -12.64 9.14
CA VAL A 289 -3.01 -11.51 8.44
C VAL A 289 -1.62 -11.92 7.96
N TYR A 290 -1.32 -11.58 6.72
CA TYR A 290 -0.03 -11.76 6.06
C TYR A 290 0.51 -10.38 5.70
N LEU A 291 1.60 -9.96 6.33
CA LEU A 291 2.27 -8.70 6.05
C LEU A 291 3.37 -8.94 5.02
N VAL A 292 3.22 -8.37 3.84
CA VAL A 292 4.23 -8.46 2.78
C VAL A 292 5.33 -7.42 3.05
N THR A 293 6.57 -7.89 3.17
CA THR A 293 7.75 -7.05 3.27
C THR A 293 8.61 -7.18 2.02
N ILE A 294 9.35 -6.10 1.75
CA ILE A 294 10.35 -6.03 0.68
C ILE A 294 11.76 -5.81 1.26
N ASP A 295 11.88 -5.79 2.59
CA ASP A 295 13.14 -5.52 3.27
C ASP A 295 14.01 -6.76 3.31
N LYS A 296 15.31 -6.55 3.07
CA LYS A 296 16.33 -7.60 3.19
C LYS A 296 16.81 -7.77 4.63
N GLU A 297 16.46 -6.84 5.51
CA GLU A 297 16.86 -6.84 6.91
C GLU A 297 15.95 -7.72 7.76
N GLU A 298 16.52 -8.33 8.79
CA GLU A 298 15.75 -9.08 9.77
C GLU A 298 14.85 -8.13 10.58
N ILE A 299 13.59 -8.52 10.73
CA ILE A 299 12.63 -7.77 11.53
C ILE A 299 13.09 -7.78 13.00
N PRO A 300 13.16 -6.63 13.68
CA PRO A 300 13.51 -6.55 15.09
C PRO A 300 12.67 -7.48 15.98
N ASN A 301 13.27 -8.03 17.03
CA ASN A 301 12.65 -9.05 17.89
C ASN A 301 11.34 -8.58 18.55
N ASP A 302 11.26 -7.33 18.95
CA ASP A 302 10.07 -6.69 19.53
C ASP A 302 8.91 -6.69 18.53
N ARG A 303 9.19 -6.34 17.26
CA ARG A 303 8.21 -6.41 16.16
C ARG A 303 7.81 -7.84 15.82
N GLN A 304 8.74 -8.78 15.85
CA GLN A 304 8.40 -10.19 15.64
C GLN A 304 7.43 -10.71 16.71
N LEU A 305 7.66 -10.31 17.97
CA LEU A 305 6.76 -10.67 19.08
C LEU A 305 5.37 -10.05 18.89
N PHE A 306 5.32 -8.76 18.52
CA PHE A 306 4.08 -8.06 18.21
C PHE A 306 3.29 -8.80 17.12
N TYR A 307 3.91 -9.11 15.98
CA TYR A 307 3.25 -9.81 14.87
C TYR A 307 2.71 -11.18 15.29
N ARG A 308 3.50 -11.93 16.06
CA ARG A 308 3.07 -13.23 16.58
C ARG A 308 1.84 -13.12 17.48
N ASN A 309 1.83 -12.14 18.37
CA ASN A 309 0.72 -11.92 19.30
C ASN A 309 -0.57 -11.52 18.60
N HIS A 310 -0.48 -10.85 17.45
CA HIS A 310 -1.64 -10.43 16.64
C HIS A 310 -1.97 -11.39 15.48
N ARG A 311 -1.40 -12.59 15.47
CA ARG A 311 -1.62 -13.61 14.42
C ARG A 311 -1.22 -13.13 13.02
N ILE A 312 -0.22 -12.27 12.95
CA ILE A 312 0.35 -11.75 11.71
C ILE A 312 1.54 -12.63 11.33
N LYS A 313 1.54 -13.18 10.13
CA LYS A 313 2.70 -13.79 9.48
C LYS A 313 3.38 -12.77 8.58
N VAL A 314 4.68 -12.67 8.70
CA VAL A 314 5.48 -11.85 7.78
C VAL A 314 5.87 -12.69 6.57
N PHE A 315 5.59 -12.16 5.40
CA PHE A 315 5.92 -12.75 4.11
C PHE A 315 6.92 -11.84 3.39
N ASN A 316 8.17 -12.27 3.31
CA ASN A 316 9.19 -11.56 2.55
C ASN A 316 9.12 -11.97 1.07
N ILE A 317 8.58 -11.08 0.25
CA ILE A 317 8.43 -11.34 -1.20
C ILE A 317 9.76 -11.31 -1.95
N GLN A 318 10.83 -10.76 -1.35
CA GLN A 318 12.20 -10.74 -1.90
C GLN A 318 13.06 -11.92 -1.39
N ASP A 319 12.49 -12.83 -0.61
CA ASP A 319 13.18 -14.08 -0.25
C ASP A 319 13.67 -14.81 -1.51
N SER A 320 14.89 -15.35 -1.49
CA SER A 320 15.53 -15.96 -2.66
C SER A 320 14.73 -17.13 -3.24
N ASP A 321 14.14 -17.95 -2.38
CA ASP A 321 13.37 -19.12 -2.80
C ASP A 321 12.02 -18.68 -3.40
N VAL A 322 11.40 -17.65 -2.81
CA VAL A 322 10.18 -17.03 -3.34
C VAL A 322 10.44 -16.42 -4.71
N VAL A 323 11.49 -15.62 -4.86
CA VAL A 323 11.86 -15.01 -6.15
C VAL A 323 12.15 -16.10 -7.18
N THR A 324 12.94 -17.11 -6.84
CA THR A 324 13.23 -18.25 -7.73
C THR A 324 11.93 -18.94 -8.18
N LYS A 325 10.98 -19.17 -7.27
CA LYS A 325 9.68 -19.74 -7.58
C LYS A 325 8.85 -18.88 -8.52
N LEU A 326 8.80 -17.56 -8.28
CA LEU A 326 8.00 -16.61 -9.07
C LEU A 326 8.56 -16.41 -10.48
N PHE A 327 9.87 -16.59 -10.67
CA PHE A 327 10.56 -16.38 -11.94
C PHE A 327 11.02 -17.67 -12.63
N LYS A 328 10.56 -18.83 -12.17
CA LYS A 328 10.96 -20.15 -12.68
C LYS A 328 10.90 -20.26 -14.21
N ASP A 329 9.88 -19.68 -14.82
CA ASP A 329 9.60 -19.77 -16.27
C ASP A 329 10.13 -18.56 -17.06
N THR A 330 10.94 -17.70 -16.45
CA THR A 330 11.53 -16.55 -17.11
C THR A 330 12.98 -16.82 -17.53
N LYS A 331 13.30 -16.44 -18.78
CA LYS A 331 14.69 -16.44 -19.22
C LYS A 331 15.46 -15.39 -18.44
N PRO A 332 16.70 -15.70 -17.97
CA PRO A 332 17.51 -14.73 -17.27
C PRO A 332 17.76 -13.48 -18.14
N LYS A 333 17.74 -12.30 -17.54
CA LYS A 333 18.12 -11.07 -18.23
C LYS A 333 19.61 -11.09 -18.47
N ILE A 334 20.02 -11.27 -19.73
CA ILE A 334 21.42 -11.24 -20.14
C ILE A 334 21.80 -9.77 -20.39
N THR A 335 22.66 -9.22 -19.57
CA THR A 335 23.28 -7.91 -19.81
C THR A 335 24.69 -8.11 -20.34
N LEU A 336 24.94 -7.66 -21.56
CA LEU A 336 26.28 -7.61 -22.12
C LEU A 336 27.00 -6.38 -21.55
N ASN A 337 28.04 -6.61 -20.77
CA ASN A 337 28.89 -5.54 -20.28
C ASN A 337 30.26 -5.65 -20.97
N ILE A 338 30.73 -4.56 -21.58
CA ILE A 338 32.06 -4.50 -22.20
C ILE A 338 32.99 -3.85 -21.17
N LYS A 339 33.88 -4.63 -20.58
CA LYS A 339 34.93 -4.13 -19.71
C LYS A 339 36.27 -4.60 -20.26
N ASP A 340 37.19 -3.65 -20.49
CA ASP A 340 38.56 -3.90 -21.02
C ASP A 340 38.59 -4.67 -22.36
N GLY A 341 37.63 -4.36 -23.27
CA GLY A 341 37.54 -5.00 -24.58
C GLY A 341 37.06 -6.46 -24.55
N LYS A 342 36.65 -6.98 -23.39
CA LYS A 342 36.08 -8.33 -23.25
C LYS A 342 34.59 -8.26 -22.98
N PHE A 343 33.82 -9.12 -23.66
CA PHE A 343 32.40 -9.31 -23.42
C PHE A 343 32.22 -10.14 -22.15
N ASN A 344 31.68 -9.54 -21.09
CA ASN A 344 31.23 -10.26 -19.90
C ASN A 344 29.70 -10.38 -19.96
N ILE A 345 29.24 -11.61 -19.97
CA ILE A 345 27.80 -11.92 -19.81
C ILE A 345 27.55 -11.89 -18.32
N LEU A 346 26.81 -10.86 -17.87
CA LEU A 346 26.31 -10.81 -16.50
C LEU A 346 24.84 -11.25 -16.54
N GLU A 347 24.55 -12.41 -15.99
CA GLU A 347 23.19 -12.79 -15.63
C GLU A 347 22.78 -11.92 -14.43
N ARG A 348 21.93 -10.91 -14.66
CA ARG A 348 21.35 -10.14 -13.57
C ARG A 348 20.06 -10.78 -13.13
N ASN A 349 20.06 -11.32 -11.92
CA ASN A 349 18.83 -11.74 -11.20
C ASN A 349 18.24 -10.58 -10.37
N ASP A 350 18.64 -9.33 -10.62
CA ASP A 350 18.09 -8.17 -9.94
C ASP A 350 16.73 -7.81 -10.55
N HIS A 351 15.68 -8.16 -9.84
CA HIS A 351 14.30 -7.80 -10.20
C HIS A 351 13.86 -6.58 -9.38
N SER A 352 13.19 -5.63 -10.05
CA SER A 352 12.56 -4.50 -9.37
C SER A 352 11.37 -4.97 -8.53
N ASN A 353 11.01 -4.19 -7.49
CA ASN A 353 9.83 -4.49 -6.67
C ASN A 353 8.57 -4.63 -7.53
N SER A 354 8.39 -3.77 -8.53
CA SER A 354 7.25 -3.82 -9.46
C SER A 354 7.21 -5.13 -10.27
N GLU A 355 8.37 -5.64 -10.70
CA GLU A 355 8.45 -6.93 -11.40
C GLU A 355 8.09 -8.09 -10.46
N ILE A 356 8.60 -8.08 -9.23
CA ILE A 356 8.33 -9.13 -8.23
C ILE A 356 6.82 -9.14 -7.89
N PHE A 357 6.23 -7.98 -7.61
CA PHE A 357 4.78 -7.89 -7.38
C PHE A 357 3.97 -8.34 -8.58
N SER A 358 4.35 -7.95 -9.79
CA SER A 358 3.65 -8.37 -11.01
C SER A 358 3.68 -9.89 -11.18
N ARG A 359 4.82 -10.53 -10.90
CA ARG A 359 4.96 -12.00 -10.92
C ARG A 359 4.17 -12.67 -9.80
N PHE A 360 4.18 -12.10 -8.61
CA PHE A 360 3.38 -12.60 -7.50
C PHE A 360 1.90 -12.60 -7.83
N PHE A 361 1.35 -11.52 -8.38
CA PHE A 361 -0.05 -11.49 -8.81
C PHE A 361 -0.35 -12.47 -9.96
N ALA A 362 0.56 -12.60 -10.93
CA ALA A 362 0.43 -13.60 -11.99
C ALA A 362 0.43 -15.03 -11.43
N TYR A 363 1.30 -15.32 -10.46
CA TYR A 363 1.31 -16.59 -9.75
C TYR A 363 -0.01 -16.85 -9.01
N LEU A 364 -0.59 -15.86 -8.33
CA LEU A 364 -1.90 -16.00 -7.68
C LEU A 364 -3.01 -16.34 -8.70
N ARG A 365 -2.98 -15.76 -9.90
CA ARG A 365 -3.99 -16.03 -10.97
C ARG A 365 -3.78 -17.32 -11.75
N ASN A 366 -2.71 -18.07 -11.52
CA ASN A 366 -2.33 -19.25 -12.35
C ASN A 366 -2.13 -18.90 -13.85
N ASP A 367 -1.61 -17.73 -14.14
CA ASP A 367 -1.47 -17.29 -15.53
C ASP A 367 -0.51 -18.19 -16.33
N ALA A 368 0.50 -18.76 -15.69
CA ALA A 368 1.43 -19.72 -16.30
C ALA A 368 0.71 -21.03 -16.71
N GLU A 369 -0.06 -21.63 -15.80
CA GLU A 369 -0.80 -22.88 -16.06
C GLU A 369 -1.87 -22.71 -17.13
N ARG A 370 -2.49 -21.51 -17.23
CA ARG A 370 -3.46 -21.19 -18.27
C ARG A 370 -2.83 -21.06 -19.66
N GLN A 371 -1.55 -20.63 -19.73
CA GLN A 371 -0.84 -20.56 -21.01
C GLN A 371 -0.42 -21.95 -21.51
N GLU A 372 0.09 -22.83 -20.64
CA GLU A 372 0.41 -24.21 -20.97
C GLU A 372 -0.80 -24.98 -21.47
N ASN A 373 -1.93 -24.91 -20.77
CA ASN A 373 -3.18 -25.54 -21.16
C ASN A 373 -3.76 -25.00 -22.50
N LYS A 374 -3.44 -23.75 -22.88
CA LYS A 374 -3.82 -23.19 -24.18
C LYS A 374 -2.92 -23.68 -25.32
N VAL A 375 -1.63 -23.91 -25.03
CA VAL A 375 -0.67 -24.46 -25.99
C VAL A 375 -0.99 -25.93 -26.24
N GLU A 376 -1.20 -26.74 -25.22
CA GLU A 376 -1.57 -28.15 -25.36
C GLU A 376 -2.89 -28.34 -26.08
N LYS A 377 -3.91 -27.48 -25.87
CA LYS A 377 -5.17 -27.52 -26.61
C LYS A 377 -5.01 -27.13 -28.09
N LYS A 378 -4.09 -26.24 -28.43
CA LYS A 378 -3.80 -25.90 -29.83
C LYS A 378 -3.06 -27.03 -30.54
N ASP A 379 -2.13 -27.70 -29.85
CA ASP A 379 -1.39 -28.83 -30.43
C ASP A 379 -2.28 -30.05 -30.65
N THR A 380 -3.22 -30.33 -29.75
CA THR A 380 -4.21 -31.40 -29.91
C THR A 380 -5.23 -31.10 -31.01
N THR A 381 -5.61 -29.84 -31.21
CA THR A 381 -6.55 -29.46 -32.30
C THR A 381 -5.87 -29.53 -33.68
N ASN A 382 -4.57 -29.25 -33.77
CA ASN A 382 -3.79 -29.37 -35.00
C ASN A 382 -3.47 -30.82 -35.39
N GLN A 383 -3.46 -31.75 -34.43
CA GLN A 383 -3.27 -33.19 -34.73
C GLN A 383 -4.55 -33.88 -35.20
N THR A 384 -5.73 -33.32 -34.89
CA THR A 384 -7.02 -33.91 -35.31
C THR A 384 -7.41 -33.48 -36.72
N THR A 385 -6.88 -32.36 -37.24
CA THR A 385 -7.14 -31.85 -38.60
C THR A 385 -6.21 -32.42 -39.68
N LEU A 386 -5.28 -33.32 -39.35
CA LEU A 386 -4.37 -33.99 -40.28
C LEU A 386 -4.72 -35.47 -40.51
N LYS A 387 -5.92 -35.91 -40.13
CA LYS A 387 -6.38 -37.31 -40.27
C LYS A 387 -7.71 -37.47 -41.02
N ASP A 388 -8.11 -36.50 -41.82
CA ASP A 388 -9.24 -36.64 -42.78
C ASP A 388 -8.75 -36.38 -44.22
#